data_2925115c531e882a47cd08ce376921ed
#
_entry.id   2925115c531e882a47cd08ce376921ed
#
_cell.length_a   1.000
_cell.length_b   1.000
_cell.length_c   1.000
_cell.angle_alpha   90.00
_cell.angle_beta   90.00
_cell.angle_gamma   90.00
#
_symmetry.space_group_name_H-M   'P 1'
#
loop_
_entity.id
_entity.type
_entity.pdbx_description
1 polymer ?
#
loop_
_entity_poly.entity_id
_entity_poly.type
_entity_poly.pdbx_seq_one_letter_code
_entity_poly.pdbx_strand_id
1 'polypeptide(L)'
;KPWRVLCGNARPEHLPLALETSQMLPVPSHGPDAVCYTTMIAATFKERRADEGMNLYHALRAKQARQELHVPVETYNAVLHGLCLTHHLDKAYALLRSMGQNGVPSPSITTINVLLRAQARQKQLHAMADTQRCIAPLGQHPDVVTFTTVLDALLRTSTSPAMAQQAVQQVMQLMQSMDVQPNSVTLTSMIKACLHTKDDVPPRIGVALQLMHTMCTNLK
;
A
#
# COMPACT_ATOMS: atom_id res chain seq x y z
N LYS A 1 -3.46 30.45 3.32
CA LYS A 1 -3.39 29.61 2.10
C LYS A 1 -4.73 28.89 1.98
N PRO A 2 -5.67 29.39 1.18
CA PRO A 2 -7.06 28.90 1.16
C PRO A 2 -7.16 27.44 0.68
N TRP A 3 -6.27 26.98 -0.16
CA TRP A 3 -6.26 25.62 -0.71
C TRP A 3 -6.04 24.51 0.34
N ARG A 4 -5.24 24.76 1.39
CA ARG A 4 -5.05 23.76 2.46
C ARG A 4 -6.30 23.55 3.29
N VAL A 5 -7.16 24.56 3.41
CA VAL A 5 -8.43 24.43 4.13
C VAL A 5 -9.45 23.65 3.29
N LEU A 6 -9.51 23.92 1.98
CA LEU A 6 -10.38 23.20 1.04
C LEU A 6 -9.95 21.73 0.87
N CYS A 7 -8.65 21.46 0.81
CA CYS A 7 -8.14 20.09 0.67
C CYS A 7 -8.09 19.33 2.00
N GLY A 8 -7.88 20.01 3.14
CA GLY A 8 -7.80 19.38 4.47
C GLY A 8 -9.14 18.88 5.02
N ASN A 9 -10.27 19.48 4.56
CA ASN A 9 -11.63 19.08 4.89
C ASN A 9 -12.39 18.55 3.66
N ALA A 10 -11.69 17.96 2.70
CA ALA A 10 -12.29 17.46 1.45
C ALA A 10 -13.36 16.39 1.75
N ARG A 11 -14.58 16.86 2.00
CA ARG A 11 -15.75 15.99 1.87
C ARG A 11 -15.96 15.70 0.38
N PRO A 12 -16.45 14.52 0.01
CA PRO A 12 -16.68 14.12 -1.39
C PRO A 12 -17.49 15.15 -2.19
N GLU A 13 -18.37 15.88 -1.54
CA GLU A 13 -19.23 16.95 -2.10
C GLU A 13 -18.44 18.17 -2.60
N HIS A 14 -17.23 18.42 -2.08
CA HIS A 14 -16.40 19.57 -2.48
C HIS A 14 -15.37 19.23 -3.57
N LEU A 15 -15.26 17.97 -3.95
CA LEU A 15 -14.30 17.51 -4.96
C LEU A 15 -14.57 18.11 -6.34
N PRO A 16 -15.82 18.14 -6.87
CA PRO A 16 -16.13 18.78 -8.15
C PRO A 16 -15.76 20.26 -8.15
N LEU A 17 -16.08 20.98 -7.09
CA LEU A 17 -15.80 22.39 -6.94
C LEU A 17 -14.28 22.66 -6.88
N ALA A 18 -13.52 21.80 -6.18
CA ALA A 18 -12.07 21.92 -6.11
C ALA A 18 -11.40 21.62 -7.48
N LEU A 19 -11.97 20.72 -8.27
CA LEU A 19 -11.52 20.41 -9.63
C LEU A 19 -11.81 21.56 -10.60
N GLU A 20 -13.04 22.08 -10.58
CA GLU A 20 -13.45 23.24 -11.41
C GLU A 20 -12.65 24.50 -11.06
N THR A 21 -12.48 24.79 -9.77
CA THR A 21 -11.67 25.93 -9.33
C THR A 21 -10.20 25.79 -9.67
N SER A 22 -9.66 24.55 -9.74
CA SER A 22 -8.27 24.32 -10.15
C SER A 22 -8.06 24.57 -11.66
N GLN A 23 -9.13 24.45 -12.46
CA GLN A 23 -9.10 24.67 -13.91
C GLN A 23 -9.42 26.12 -14.31
N MET A 24 -10.22 26.82 -13.50
CA MET A 24 -10.77 28.15 -13.84
C MET A 24 -9.96 29.33 -13.30
N LEU A 25 -9.05 29.14 -12.35
CA LEU A 25 -8.27 30.26 -11.84
C LEU A 25 -7.07 30.52 -12.74
N PRO A 26 -6.95 31.77 -13.28
CA PRO A 26 -5.71 32.19 -13.89
C PRO A 26 -4.61 32.12 -12.83
N VAL A 27 -3.50 31.46 -13.17
CA VAL A 27 -2.37 31.15 -12.29
C VAL A 27 -1.99 32.34 -11.43
N PRO A 28 -2.44 32.45 -10.18
CA PRO A 28 -1.77 33.31 -9.22
C PRO A 28 -0.47 32.59 -8.85
N SER A 29 0.54 33.31 -8.44
CA SER A 29 1.85 32.88 -7.98
C SER A 29 1.83 31.76 -6.88
N HIS A 30 0.68 31.18 -6.57
CA HIS A 30 0.42 30.17 -5.52
C HIS A 30 -0.70 29.21 -5.95
N GLY A 31 -0.54 28.53 -7.08
CA GLY A 31 -1.42 27.40 -7.47
C GLY A 31 -1.39 26.23 -6.47
N PRO A 32 -2.26 25.22 -6.65
CA PRO A 32 -2.27 24.04 -5.77
C PRO A 32 -0.89 23.41 -5.71
N ASP A 33 -0.37 23.21 -4.51
CA ASP A 33 0.91 22.56 -4.26
C ASP A 33 0.79 21.02 -4.40
N ALA A 34 1.92 20.30 -4.37
CA ALA A 34 1.94 18.85 -4.49
C ALA A 34 1.09 18.16 -3.41
N VAL A 35 0.97 18.75 -2.24
CA VAL A 35 0.16 18.22 -1.14
C VAL A 35 -1.33 18.29 -1.47
N CYS A 36 -1.79 19.41 -2.05
CA CYS A 36 -3.17 19.57 -2.52
C CYS A 36 -3.51 18.52 -3.58
N TYR A 37 -2.64 18.35 -4.60
CA TYR A 37 -2.82 17.31 -5.61
C TYR A 37 -2.86 15.91 -5.00
N THR A 38 -1.95 15.58 -4.09
CA THR A 38 -1.93 14.28 -3.41
C THR A 38 -3.23 14.00 -2.66
N THR A 39 -3.75 15.01 -1.94
CA THR A 39 -5.00 14.89 -1.20
C THR A 39 -6.20 14.71 -2.13
N MET A 40 -6.25 15.46 -3.23
CA MET A 40 -7.31 15.33 -4.25
C MET A 40 -7.27 13.97 -4.93
N ILE A 41 -6.09 13.50 -5.32
CA ILE A 41 -5.88 12.17 -5.90
C ILE A 41 -6.36 11.08 -4.93
N ALA A 42 -5.94 11.14 -3.66
CA ALA A 42 -6.37 10.16 -2.66
C ALA A 42 -7.90 10.16 -2.46
N ALA A 43 -8.54 11.34 -2.46
CA ALA A 43 -9.98 11.48 -2.33
C ALA A 43 -10.73 10.91 -3.54
N THR A 44 -10.30 11.22 -4.78
CA THR A 44 -10.94 10.70 -6.01
C THR A 44 -10.89 9.17 -6.06
N PHE A 45 -9.76 8.56 -5.73
CA PHE A 45 -9.65 7.11 -5.68
C PHE A 45 -10.49 6.47 -4.58
N LYS A 46 -10.62 7.13 -3.41
CA LYS A 46 -11.50 6.67 -2.33
C LYS A 46 -12.96 6.62 -2.76
N GLU A 47 -13.39 7.59 -3.58
CA GLU A 47 -14.72 7.65 -4.19
C GLU A 47 -14.86 6.73 -5.42
N ARG A 48 -13.87 5.87 -5.70
CA ARG A 48 -13.81 4.97 -6.85
C ARG A 48 -13.84 5.66 -8.21
N ARG A 49 -13.46 6.92 -8.28
CA ARG A 49 -13.36 7.74 -9.51
C ARG A 49 -11.93 7.65 -10.07
N ALA A 50 -11.53 6.46 -10.51
CA ALA A 50 -10.15 6.16 -10.90
C ALA A 50 -9.64 7.03 -12.07
N ASP A 51 -10.49 7.30 -13.06
CA ASP A 51 -10.10 8.06 -14.22
C ASP A 51 -9.80 9.54 -13.88
N GLU A 52 -10.57 10.13 -12.99
CA GLU A 52 -10.31 11.48 -12.49
C GLU A 52 -9.03 11.55 -11.65
N GLY A 53 -8.82 10.55 -10.79
CA GLY A 53 -7.57 10.43 -10.03
C GLY A 53 -6.35 10.33 -10.95
N MET A 54 -6.46 9.58 -12.05
CA MET A 54 -5.41 9.49 -13.07
C MET A 54 -5.24 10.79 -13.85
N ASN A 55 -6.32 11.50 -14.18
CA ASN A 55 -6.25 12.80 -14.86
C ASN A 55 -5.51 13.84 -14.00
N LEU A 56 -5.80 13.88 -12.68
CA LEU A 56 -5.09 14.73 -11.73
C LEU A 56 -3.60 14.35 -11.64
N TYR A 57 -3.30 13.07 -11.62
CA TYR A 57 -1.92 12.60 -11.62
C TYR A 57 -1.18 13.01 -12.91
N HIS A 58 -1.80 12.86 -14.08
CA HIS A 58 -1.19 13.31 -15.36
C HIS A 58 -0.99 14.82 -15.40
N ALA A 59 -1.94 15.61 -14.92
CA ALA A 59 -1.80 17.06 -14.79
C ALA A 59 -0.61 17.44 -13.87
N LEU A 60 -0.47 16.76 -12.76
CA LEU A 60 0.65 16.96 -11.84
C LEU A 60 1.99 16.58 -12.48
N ARG A 61 2.05 15.47 -13.21
CA ARG A 61 3.24 15.04 -13.95
C ARG A 61 3.65 16.03 -15.04
N ALA A 62 2.68 16.63 -15.74
CA ALA A 62 2.94 17.67 -16.73
C ALA A 62 3.58 18.92 -16.08
N LYS A 63 3.13 19.31 -14.89
CA LYS A 63 3.75 20.41 -14.12
C LYS A 63 5.17 20.06 -13.64
N GLN A 64 5.37 18.81 -13.20
CA GLN A 64 6.72 18.34 -12.84
C GLN A 64 7.67 18.38 -14.05
N ALA A 65 7.24 17.96 -15.24
CA ALA A 65 8.04 17.98 -16.44
C ALA A 65 8.45 19.41 -16.84
N ARG A 66 7.62 20.41 -16.52
CA ARG A 66 7.93 21.84 -16.73
C ARG A 66 8.76 22.45 -15.60
N GLN A 67 9.18 21.63 -14.63
CA GLN A 67 9.92 22.09 -13.42
C GLN A 67 9.14 23.09 -12.55
N GLU A 68 7.81 23.16 -12.70
CA GLU A 68 6.95 24.05 -11.93
C GLU A 68 6.70 23.51 -10.52
N LEU A 69 6.79 22.17 -10.33
CA LEU A 69 6.47 21.53 -9.09
C LEU A 69 7.29 20.26 -8.86
N HIS A 70 7.80 20.08 -7.64
CA HIS A 70 8.40 18.83 -7.21
C HIS A 70 7.32 17.87 -6.70
N VAL A 71 7.29 16.63 -7.23
CA VAL A 71 6.32 15.60 -6.82
C VAL A 71 7.01 14.61 -5.89
N PRO A 72 6.61 14.56 -4.62
CA PRO A 72 7.21 13.66 -3.64
C PRO A 72 6.73 12.20 -3.83
N VAL A 73 7.48 11.24 -3.27
CA VAL A 73 7.17 9.80 -3.38
C VAL A 73 5.82 9.44 -2.78
N GLU A 74 5.35 10.19 -1.78
CA GLU A 74 4.04 10.02 -1.14
C GLU A 74 2.89 10.16 -2.13
N THR A 75 3.03 11.05 -3.11
CA THR A 75 2.02 11.20 -4.18
C THR A 75 1.93 9.95 -5.05
N TYR A 76 3.07 9.37 -5.42
CA TYR A 76 3.11 8.11 -6.17
C TYR A 76 2.52 6.96 -5.35
N ASN A 77 2.80 6.91 -4.06
CA ASN A 77 2.20 5.94 -3.15
C ASN A 77 0.69 6.11 -3.04
N ALA A 78 0.18 7.34 -3.03
CA ALA A 78 -1.27 7.61 -3.04
C ALA A 78 -1.93 7.13 -4.34
N VAL A 79 -1.31 7.38 -5.50
CA VAL A 79 -1.80 6.89 -6.81
C VAL A 79 -1.78 5.37 -6.85
N LEU A 80 -0.67 4.72 -6.44
CA LEU A 80 -0.55 3.26 -6.37
C LEU A 80 -1.63 2.66 -5.48
N HIS A 81 -1.80 3.21 -4.27
CA HIS A 81 -2.84 2.77 -3.36
C HIS A 81 -4.24 2.92 -3.97
N GLY A 82 -4.50 4.04 -4.64
CA GLY A 82 -5.75 4.30 -5.32
C GLY A 82 -6.04 3.31 -6.45
N LEU A 83 -5.06 3.06 -7.32
CA LEU A 83 -5.16 2.05 -8.39
C LEU A 83 -5.42 0.65 -7.83
N CYS A 84 -4.78 0.31 -6.72
CA CYS A 84 -5.02 -0.94 -6.01
C CYS A 84 -6.43 -1.04 -5.44
N LEU A 85 -6.99 0.05 -4.88
CA LEU A 85 -8.35 0.09 -4.36
C LEU A 85 -9.41 -0.04 -5.44
N THR A 86 -9.11 0.45 -6.65
CA THR A 86 -10.01 0.41 -7.82
C THR A 86 -9.75 -0.78 -8.73
N HIS A 87 -8.95 -1.75 -8.29
CA HIS A 87 -8.63 -2.99 -9.01
C HIS A 87 -7.86 -2.81 -10.34
N HIS A 88 -7.16 -1.70 -10.53
CA HIS A 88 -6.32 -1.42 -11.70
C HIS A 88 -4.85 -1.81 -11.45
N LEU A 89 -4.58 -3.07 -11.13
CA LEU A 89 -3.23 -3.53 -10.80
C LEU A 89 -2.25 -3.40 -11.95
N ASP A 90 -2.69 -3.60 -13.19
CA ASP A 90 -1.82 -3.44 -14.37
C ASP A 90 -1.26 -2.02 -14.47
N LYS A 91 -2.11 -1.01 -14.23
CA LYS A 91 -1.69 0.40 -14.18
C LYS A 91 -0.76 0.65 -12.97
N ALA A 92 -1.01 0.00 -11.83
CA ALA A 92 -0.15 0.11 -10.66
C ALA A 92 1.24 -0.47 -10.92
N TYR A 93 1.34 -1.62 -11.58
CA TYR A 93 2.63 -2.19 -12.00
C TYR A 93 3.36 -1.32 -13.03
N ALA A 94 2.64 -0.77 -14.01
CA ALA A 94 3.22 0.15 -14.97
C ALA A 94 3.81 1.38 -14.27
N LEU A 95 3.09 1.94 -13.30
CA LEU A 95 3.56 3.05 -12.49
C LEU A 95 4.81 2.66 -11.68
N LEU A 96 4.81 1.52 -11.00
CA LEU A 96 5.96 1.03 -10.23
C LEU A 96 7.22 0.89 -11.11
N ARG A 97 7.07 0.34 -12.32
CA ARG A 97 8.20 0.19 -13.26
C ARG A 97 8.76 1.53 -13.74
N SER A 98 7.93 2.56 -13.80
CA SER A 98 8.35 3.91 -14.18
C SER A 98 9.04 4.68 -13.04
N MET A 99 8.91 4.22 -11.79
CA MET A 99 9.57 4.83 -10.66
C MET A 99 11.09 4.60 -10.73
N GLY A 100 11.86 5.57 -10.28
CA GLY A 100 13.32 5.58 -10.43
C GLY A 100 13.82 6.03 -11.81
N GLN A 101 12.91 6.35 -12.75
CA GLN A 101 13.25 6.79 -14.10
C GLN A 101 12.63 8.17 -14.40
N ASN A 102 13.24 8.91 -15.32
CA ASN A 102 12.69 10.17 -15.86
C ASN A 102 12.25 11.19 -14.76
N GLY A 103 13.04 11.35 -13.72
CA GLY A 103 12.75 12.28 -12.63
C GLY A 103 11.64 11.84 -11.67
N VAL A 104 11.19 10.58 -11.77
CA VAL A 104 10.30 9.96 -10.80
C VAL A 104 11.12 9.42 -9.63
N PRO A 105 10.74 9.66 -8.37
CA PRO A 105 11.43 9.08 -7.22
C PRO A 105 11.49 7.55 -7.30
N SER A 106 12.56 6.96 -6.77
CA SER A 106 12.67 5.50 -6.65
C SER A 106 11.61 4.95 -5.69
N PRO A 107 11.11 3.73 -5.94
CA PRO A 107 10.18 3.08 -5.02
C PRO A 107 10.81 2.92 -3.63
N SER A 108 10.02 3.12 -2.59
CA SER A 108 10.39 2.86 -1.20
C SER A 108 9.81 1.53 -0.72
N ILE A 109 10.24 1.04 0.44
CA ILE A 109 9.61 -0.12 1.08
C ILE A 109 8.11 0.10 1.33
N THR A 110 7.71 1.34 1.62
CA THR A 110 6.29 1.72 1.75
C THR A 110 5.54 1.52 0.43
N THR A 111 6.14 1.87 -0.70
CA THR A 111 5.58 1.64 -2.05
C THR A 111 5.30 0.16 -2.28
N ILE A 112 6.28 -0.69 -1.96
CA ILE A 112 6.17 -2.15 -2.08
C ILE A 112 5.08 -2.70 -1.14
N ASN A 113 5.04 -2.24 0.11
CA ASN A 113 4.04 -2.68 1.09
C ASN A 113 2.60 -2.31 0.66
N VAL A 114 2.40 -1.18 -0.03
CA VAL A 114 1.10 -0.82 -0.62
C VAL A 114 0.65 -1.86 -1.64
N LEU A 115 1.53 -2.26 -2.54
CA LEU A 115 1.25 -3.29 -3.56
C LEU A 115 0.99 -4.66 -2.93
N LEU A 116 1.85 -5.10 -2.01
CA LEU A 116 1.67 -6.37 -1.30
C LEU A 116 0.31 -6.46 -0.61
N ARG A 117 -0.12 -5.38 0.06
CA ARG A 117 -1.46 -5.33 0.69
C ARG A 117 -2.59 -5.44 -0.32
N ALA A 118 -2.45 -4.83 -1.49
CA ALA A 118 -3.47 -4.91 -2.53
C ALA A 118 -3.55 -6.31 -3.14
N GLN A 119 -2.41 -6.91 -3.46
CA GLN A 119 -2.31 -8.28 -3.95
C GLN A 119 -2.88 -9.28 -2.94
N ALA A 120 -2.56 -9.09 -1.66
CA ALA A 120 -3.11 -9.89 -0.57
C ALA A 120 -4.64 -9.87 -0.55
N ARG A 121 -5.24 -8.68 -0.66
CA ARG A 121 -6.70 -8.51 -0.70
C ARG A 121 -7.33 -9.17 -1.92
N GLN A 122 -6.62 -9.20 -3.06
CA GLN A 122 -7.08 -9.82 -4.30
C GLN A 122 -6.67 -11.30 -4.42
N LYS A 123 -6.05 -11.87 -3.39
CA LYS A 123 -5.57 -13.26 -3.34
C LYS A 123 -4.55 -13.62 -4.43
N GLN A 124 -3.79 -12.65 -4.90
CA GLN A 124 -2.78 -12.82 -5.95
C GLN A 124 -1.41 -13.20 -5.37
N LEU A 125 -1.29 -14.41 -4.82
CA LEU A 125 -0.08 -14.86 -4.12
C LEU A 125 1.15 -14.93 -5.02
N HIS A 126 0.98 -15.37 -6.29
CA HIS A 126 2.10 -15.40 -7.25
C HIS A 126 2.66 -14.00 -7.50
N ALA A 127 1.77 -13.02 -7.70
CA ALA A 127 2.19 -11.64 -7.89
C ALA A 127 2.89 -11.04 -6.66
N MET A 128 2.54 -11.50 -5.45
CA MET A 128 3.23 -11.11 -4.22
C MET A 128 4.69 -11.59 -4.20
N ALA A 129 4.95 -12.82 -4.63
CA ALA A 129 6.30 -13.36 -4.71
C ALA A 129 7.16 -12.55 -5.71
N ASP A 130 6.59 -12.15 -6.84
CA ASP A 130 7.27 -11.32 -7.83
C ASP A 130 7.55 -9.91 -7.28
N THR A 131 6.61 -9.33 -6.56
CA THR A 131 6.80 -8.03 -5.91
C THR A 131 7.89 -8.09 -4.85
N GLN A 132 7.97 -9.17 -4.06
CA GLN A 132 9.06 -9.35 -3.09
C GLN A 132 10.43 -9.42 -3.76
N ARG A 133 10.57 -10.07 -4.92
CA ARG A 133 11.81 -10.12 -5.68
C ARG A 133 12.29 -8.75 -6.16
N CYS A 134 11.37 -7.78 -6.27
CA CYS A 134 11.72 -6.41 -6.64
C CYS A 134 12.33 -5.60 -5.48
N ILE A 135 12.29 -6.09 -4.24
CA ILE A 135 12.82 -5.37 -3.07
C ILE A 135 14.35 -5.38 -3.06
N ALA A 136 14.96 -6.54 -3.31
CA ALA A 136 16.42 -6.71 -3.24
C ALA A 136 17.19 -5.76 -4.19
N PRO A 137 16.79 -5.58 -5.47
CA PRO A 137 17.47 -4.65 -6.37
C PRO A 137 17.36 -3.18 -5.97
N LEU A 138 16.39 -2.84 -5.11
CA LEU A 138 16.20 -1.46 -4.62
C LEU A 138 17.15 -1.09 -3.47
N GLY A 139 18.01 -2.02 -3.03
CA GLY A 139 18.89 -1.84 -1.86
C GLY A 139 18.11 -1.65 -0.55
N GLN A 140 16.86 -2.09 -0.52
CA GLN A 140 15.99 -1.98 0.65
C GLN A 140 15.78 -3.37 1.25
N HIS A 141 15.66 -3.43 2.57
CA HIS A 141 15.36 -4.66 3.28
C HIS A 141 13.88 -4.72 3.63
N PRO A 142 13.22 -5.89 3.47
CA PRO A 142 11.87 -6.09 3.95
C PRO A 142 11.79 -5.77 5.45
N ASP A 143 10.77 -5.04 5.83
CA ASP A 143 10.50 -4.71 7.23
C ASP A 143 9.44 -5.64 7.85
N VAL A 144 9.21 -5.48 9.13
CA VAL A 144 8.18 -6.25 9.87
C VAL A 144 6.80 -6.09 9.21
N VAL A 145 6.51 -4.91 8.64
CA VAL A 145 5.22 -4.63 7.96
C VAL A 145 5.09 -5.46 6.69
N THR A 146 6.19 -5.59 5.93
CA THR A 146 6.26 -6.44 4.73
C THR A 146 5.89 -7.88 5.06
N PHE A 147 6.59 -8.47 6.04
CA PHE A 147 6.36 -9.86 6.44
C PHE A 147 4.96 -10.09 7.04
N THR A 148 4.48 -9.16 7.86
CA THR A 148 3.14 -9.23 8.44
C THR A 148 2.07 -9.21 7.34
N THR A 149 2.26 -8.38 6.31
CA THR A 149 1.34 -8.28 5.18
C THR A 149 1.29 -9.57 4.36
N VAL A 150 2.45 -10.16 4.07
CA VAL A 150 2.56 -11.43 3.33
C VAL A 150 1.90 -12.56 4.14
N LEU A 151 2.18 -12.63 5.42
CA LEU A 151 1.64 -13.68 6.27
C LEU A 151 0.13 -13.56 6.45
N ASP A 152 -0.41 -12.36 6.67
CA ASP A 152 -1.86 -12.14 6.73
C ASP A 152 -2.53 -12.62 5.43
N ALA A 153 -1.94 -12.34 4.27
CA ALA A 153 -2.43 -12.82 2.99
C ALA A 153 -2.41 -14.35 2.87
N LEU A 154 -1.30 -14.98 3.24
CA LEU A 154 -1.16 -16.43 3.22
C LEU A 154 -2.16 -17.11 4.14
N LEU A 155 -2.35 -16.59 5.36
CA LEU A 155 -3.30 -17.12 6.31
C LEU A 155 -4.76 -16.99 5.84
N ARG A 156 -5.12 -15.86 5.22
CA ARG A 156 -6.47 -15.64 4.66
C ARG A 156 -6.77 -16.53 3.46
N THR A 157 -5.76 -16.96 2.73
CA THR A 157 -5.91 -17.81 1.53
C THR A 157 -5.74 -19.29 1.83
N SER A 158 -5.16 -19.66 2.96
CA SER A 158 -4.99 -21.05 3.38
C SER A 158 -6.34 -21.72 3.62
N THR A 159 -6.54 -22.90 3.05
CA THR A 159 -7.78 -23.68 3.16
C THR A 159 -7.74 -24.73 4.27
N SER A 160 -6.56 -25.05 4.79
CA SER A 160 -6.38 -26.03 5.87
C SER A 160 -5.48 -25.52 6.98
N PRO A 161 -5.63 -26.05 8.22
CA PRO A 161 -4.75 -25.74 9.33
C PRO A 161 -3.27 -26.05 9.05
N ALA A 162 -3.00 -27.14 8.35
CA ALA A 162 -1.63 -27.54 7.99
C ALA A 162 -0.97 -26.52 7.05
N MET A 163 -1.68 -26.03 6.03
CA MET A 163 -1.18 -24.97 5.15
C MET A 163 -0.92 -23.66 5.90
N ALA A 164 -1.80 -23.30 6.84
CA ALA A 164 -1.61 -22.12 7.67
C ALA A 164 -0.38 -22.24 8.57
N GLN A 165 -0.17 -23.40 9.18
CA GLN A 165 1.00 -23.68 10.01
C GLN A 165 2.29 -23.63 9.19
N GLN A 166 2.30 -24.23 8.00
CA GLN A 166 3.44 -24.17 7.09
C GLN A 166 3.75 -22.73 6.65
N ALA A 167 2.73 -21.92 6.32
CA ALA A 167 2.91 -20.51 5.99
C ALA A 167 3.55 -19.71 7.13
N VAL A 168 3.08 -19.92 8.37
CA VAL A 168 3.67 -19.31 9.57
C VAL A 168 5.13 -19.70 9.71
N GLN A 169 5.46 -21.00 9.63
CA GLN A 169 6.83 -21.49 9.77
C GLN A 169 7.76 -20.91 8.69
N GLN A 170 7.33 -20.92 7.43
CA GLN A 170 8.11 -20.36 6.32
C GLN A 170 8.41 -18.87 6.48
N VAL A 171 7.38 -18.07 6.85
CA VAL A 171 7.57 -16.63 7.03
C VAL A 171 8.43 -16.33 8.26
N MET A 172 8.28 -17.07 9.35
CA MET A 172 9.11 -16.90 10.55
C MET A 172 10.58 -17.26 10.26
N GLN A 173 10.84 -18.34 9.54
CA GLN A 173 12.21 -18.70 9.11
C GLN A 173 12.81 -17.62 8.20
N LEU A 174 12.00 -17.05 7.29
CA LEU A 174 12.46 -15.99 6.41
C LEU A 174 12.77 -14.70 7.18
N MET A 175 11.92 -14.30 8.13
CA MET A 175 12.18 -13.18 9.02
C MET A 175 13.48 -13.37 9.79
N GLN A 176 13.69 -14.56 10.33
CA GLN A 176 14.89 -14.91 11.09
C GLN A 176 16.15 -14.88 10.20
N SER A 177 16.07 -15.39 8.97
CA SER A 177 17.19 -15.36 8.02
C SER A 177 17.59 -13.96 7.58
N MET A 178 16.68 -12.99 7.68
CA MET A 178 16.88 -11.58 7.35
C MET A 178 17.09 -10.67 8.57
N ASP A 179 17.25 -11.27 9.76
CA ASP A 179 17.41 -10.59 11.06
C ASP A 179 16.26 -9.61 11.38
N VAL A 180 15.04 -9.93 10.91
CA VAL A 180 13.84 -9.16 11.20
C VAL A 180 13.09 -9.83 12.35
N GLN A 181 13.06 -9.19 13.51
CA GLN A 181 12.37 -9.72 14.68
C GLN A 181 10.85 -9.45 14.61
N PRO A 182 9.99 -10.47 14.79
CA PRO A 182 8.56 -10.24 14.89
C PRO A 182 8.25 -9.45 16.18
N ASN A 183 7.38 -8.47 16.07
CA ASN A 183 6.91 -7.69 17.21
C ASN A 183 5.51 -8.12 17.66
N SER A 184 5.03 -7.56 18.77
CA SER A 184 3.71 -7.88 19.33
C SER A 184 2.57 -7.59 18.34
N VAL A 185 2.69 -6.57 17.50
CA VAL A 185 1.70 -6.23 16.47
C VAL A 185 1.65 -7.31 15.39
N THR A 186 2.82 -7.78 14.93
CA THR A 186 2.93 -8.89 13.96
C THR A 186 2.22 -10.13 14.47
N LEU A 187 2.58 -10.56 15.68
CA LEU A 187 2.04 -11.77 16.29
C LEU A 187 0.54 -11.65 16.59
N THR A 188 0.09 -10.48 17.06
CA THR A 188 -1.34 -10.21 17.26
C THR A 188 -2.13 -10.27 15.96
N SER A 189 -1.58 -9.73 14.87
CA SER A 189 -2.19 -9.78 13.53
C SER A 189 -2.28 -11.21 13.02
N MET A 190 -1.24 -12.02 13.24
CA MET A 190 -1.22 -13.45 12.93
C MET A 190 -2.30 -14.23 13.68
N ILE A 191 -2.40 -14.02 14.99
CA ILE A 191 -3.40 -14.67 15.84
C ILE A 191 -4.81 -14.28 15.37
N LYS A 192 -5.06 -13.00 15.14
CA LYS A 192 -6.34 -12.54 14.61
C LYS A 192 -6.68 -13.20 13.27
N ALA A 193 -5.73 -13.31 12.36
CA ALA A 193 -5.94 -13.95 11.07
C ALA A 193 -6.21 -15.47 11.20
N CYS A 194 -5.67 -16.13 12.22
CA CYS A 194 -5.96 -17.52 12.51
C CYS A 194 -7.36 -17.73 13.12
N LEU A 195 -7.84 -16.77 13.90
CA LEU A 195 -9.13 -16.87 14.62
C LEU A 195 -10.31 -16.35 13.80
N HIS A 196 -10.09 -15.31 12.95
CA HIS A 196 -11.12 -14.73 12.11
C HIS A 196 -11.15 -15.46 10.75
N THR A 197 -11.68 -16.66 10.75
CA THR A 197 -11.97 -17.38 9.50
C THR A 197 -13.37 -16.99 9.02
N LYS A 198 -13.58 -17.00 7.70
CA LYS A 198 -14.91 -16.88 7.12
C LYS A 198 -15.76 -18.10 7.55
N ASP A 199 -17.06 -17.93 7.58
CA ASP A 199 -18.06 -18.83 8.15
C ASP A 199 -17.91 -20.33 7.81
N ASP A 200 -17.22 -20.69 6.72
CA ASP A 200 -17.02 -22.08 6.27
C ASP A 200 -15.67 -22.71 6.69
N VAL A 201 -14.79 -22.00 7.37
CA VAL A 201 -13.46 -22.51 7.75
C VAL A 201 -13.33 -22.50 9.28
N PRO A 202 -13.07 -23.66 9.93
CA PRO A 202 -12.95 -23.71 11.37
C PRO A 202 -11.79 -22.86 11.88
N PRO A 203 -11.90 -22.22 13.05
CA PRO A 203 -10.84 -21.40 13.63
C PRO A 203 -9.58 -22.25 13.87
N ARG A 204 -8.44 -21.69 13.52
CA ARG A 204 -7.14 -22.37 13.58
C ARG A 204 -6.50 -22.19 14.94
N ILE A 205 -7.20 -22.68 15.98
CA ILE A 205 -6.82 -22.48 17.39
C ILE A 205 -5.41 -23.03 17.65
N GLY A 206 -5.07 -24.20 17.10
CA GLY A 206 -3.74 -24.78 17.26
C GLY A 206 -2.60 -23.89 16.75
N VAL A 207 -2.80 -23.26 15.59
CA VAL A 207 -1.81 -22.32 15.02
C VAL A 207 -1.74 -21.05 15.87
N ALA A 208 -2.89 -20.54 16.33
CA ALA A 208 -2.92 -19.37 17.21
C ALA A 208 -2.20 -19.63 18.54
N LEU A 209 -2.40 -20.81 19.16
CA LEU A 209 -1.71 -21.21 20.38
C LEU A 209 -0.19 -21.35 20.18
N GLN A 210 0.24 -21.91 19.05
CA GLN A 210 1.65 -22.02 18.72
C GLN A 210 2.29 -20.64 18.54
N LEU A 211 1.59 -19.69 17.90
CA LEU A 211 2.04 -18.30 17.79
C LEU A 211 2.13 -17.62 19.15
N MET A 212 1.14 -17.83 20.04
CA MET A 212 1.19 -17.31 21.41
C MET A 212 2.37 -17.88 22.18
N HIS A 213 2.65 -19.17 22.05
CA HIS A 213 3.82 -19.80 22.68
C HIS A 213 5.13 -19.17 22.19
N THR A 214 5.24 -18.94 20.87
CA THR A 214 6.38 -18.25 20.25
C THR A 214 6.54 -16.82 20.81
N MET A 215 5.43 -16.10 21.04
CA MET A 215 5.47 -14.79 21.69
C MET A 215 6.07 -14.86 23.10
N CYS A 216 5.63 -15.84 23.90
CA CYS A 216 6.11 -15.98 25.27
C CYS A 216 7.58 -16.37 25.37
N THR A 217 8.12 -17.07 24.35
CA THR A 217 9.52 -17.52 24.33
C THR A 217 10.48 -16.49 23.76
N ASN A 218 10.08 -15.71 22.76
CA ASN A 218 10.95 -14.80 22.01
C ASN A 218 10.89 -13.33 22.48
N LEU A 219 9.94 -12.96 23.34
CA LEU A 219 9.81 -11.62 23.91
C LEU A 219 10.42 -11.49 25.31
N LYS A 220 11.22 -12.47 25.73
CA LYS A 220 12.11 -12.39 26.91
C LYS A 220 13.48 -11.90 26.47
#